data_1979e2951aa4728a80b3ac2af3c7d6f5
#
_entry.id   1979e2951aa4728a80b3ac2af3c7d6f5
#
_cell.length_a   1.000
_cell.length_b   1.000
_cell.length_c   1.000
_cell.angle_alpha   90.00
_cell.angle_beta   90.00
_cell.angle_gamma   90.00
#
_symmetry.space_group_name_H-M   'P 1'
#
loop_
_entity.id
_entity.type
_entity.pdbx_description
1 polymer ?
#
loop_
_entity_poly.entity_id
_entity_poly.type
_entity_poly.pdbx_seq_one_letter_code
_entity_poly.pdbx_strand_id
1 'polypeptide(L)'
;MDYVIGGGLAAFIIYAAKKWNKTEKEKIQHTFQNIGYVVKDKEPKLFKTHKSTTHTLYTYHVPYGLVDDPKLEVLEKVLNKPVKVSFANGKLHIKVYHSKLNNNYSYDSFESKGKWIVPIGKTYDGSVYHDFDDIPHMIVAGSTTWGKTVFLRMLMTHLIENNPNGVEFYILDLKGRLAFNRYRNLKQVKAIAGDYKESANALKKVKKSIDKDMDYLRSIDAENAKEANIPTRKFIIIDEAGELKPDKSMSDEDKEYTKKCQQILNHIARVAGQIGYKMIYGTQYPTKEILDPQIKANALARVSFRLATSVQSGVAVDQPGAEKLECKGRAIYKTVDDYIVQTPFISKKEIWERIGRYENDPSSKEDQKTRKNTVHFG
;
A
#
# COMPACT_ATOMS: atom_id res chain seq x y z
N MET A 1 56.68 38.36 -21.82
CA MET A 1 55.28 38.50 -22.28
C MET A 1 54.37 37.33 -21.83
N ASP A 2 54.82 36.49 -20.90
CA ASP A 2 54.15 35.22 -20.55
C ASP A 2 53.31 35.22 -19.28
N TYR A 3 53.24 36.33 -18.55
CA TYR A 3 52.48 36.41 -17.29
C TYR A 3 51.04 36.91 -17.46
N VAL A 4 50.65 37.41 -18.63
CA VAL A 4 49.29 37.98 -18.84
C VAL A 4 48.30 36.90 -19.36
N ILE A 5 48.81 35.84 -19.99
CA ILE A 5 47.94 34.79 -20.55
C ILE A 5 47.43 33.82 -19.46
N GLY A 6 48.23 33.57 -18.42
CA GLY A 6 47.85 32.68 -17.31
C GLY A 6 46.70 33.21 -16.46
N GLY A 7 46.65 34.54 -16.24
CA GLY A 7 45.58 35.18 -15.43
C GLY A 7 44.20 35.16 -16.07
N GLY A 8 44.16 35.29 -17.42
CA GLY A 8 42.89 35.22 -18.17
C GLY A 8 42.26 33.83 -18.21
N LEU A 9 43.09 32.79 -18.34
CA LEU A 9 42.60 31.40 -18.34
C LEU A 9 42.11 30.97 -16.96
N ALA A 10 42.83 31.33 -15.88
CA ALA A 10 42.43 31.04 -14.52
C ALA A 10 41.12 31.78 -14.16
N ALA A 11 40.98 33.06 -14.55
CA ALA A 11 39.74 33.82 -14.35
C ALA A 11 38.58 33.26 -15.17
N PHE A 12 38.85 32.81 -16.40
CA PHE A 12 37.81 32.15 -17.22
C PHE A 12 37.40 30.78 -16.67
N ILE A 13 38.34 29.98 -16.18
CA ILE A 13 38.05 28.69 -15.51
C ILE A 13 37.28 28.93 -14.21
N ILE A 14 37.63 29.90 -13.41
CA ILE A 14 36.91 30.29 -12.17
C ILE A 14 35.52 30.82 -12.52
N TYR A 15 35.40 31.64 -13.57
CA TYR A 15 34.10 32.15 -14.04
C TYR A 15 33.22 31.03 -14.59
N ALA A 16 33.77 30.13 -15.40
CA ALA A 16 33.07 28.97 -15.91
C ALA A 16 32.69 28.01 -14.80
N ALA A 17 33.57 27.74 -13.83
CA ALA A 17 33.30 26.93 -12.65
C ALA A 17 32.20 27.55 -11.75
N LYS A 18 32.23 28.87 -11.54
CA LYS A 18 31.15 29.59 -10.85
C LYS A 18 29.81 29.53 -11.60
N LYS A 19 29.83 29.64 -12.93
CA LYS A 19 28.62 29.52 -13.77
C LYS A 19 28.01 28.11 -13.74
N TRP A 20 28.83 27.07 -13.54
CA TRP A 20 28.41 25.69 -13.48
C TRP A 20 28.03 25.22 -12.07
N ASN A 21 28.49 25.92 -11.02
CA ASN A 21 28.31 25.50 -9.63
C ASN A 21 27.22 26.33 -8.92
N LYS A 22 26.06 26.48 -9.58
CA LYS A 22 24.91 27.14 -8.98
C LYS A 22 24.45 26.38 -7.74
N THR A 23 24.17 27.12 -6.66
CA THR A 23 23.55 26.55 -5.46
C THR A 23 22.15 26.04 -5.74
N GLU A 24 21.62 25.16 -4.89
CA GLU A 24 20.24 24.66 -5.03
C GLU A 24 19.22 25.81 -5.14
N LYS A 25 19.37 26.85 -4.29
CA LYS A 25 18.55 28.03 -4.32
C LYS A 25 18.56 28.73 -5.69
N GLU A 26 19.74 28.90 -6.29
CA GLU A 26 19.90 29.53 -7.61
C GLU A 26 19.31 28.64 -8.71
N LYS A 27 19.50 27.34 -8.61
CA LYS A 27 18.88 26.37 -9.55
C LYS A 27 17.36 26.45 -9.51
N ILE A 28 16.75 26.48 -8.32
CA ILE A 28 15.29 26.61 -8.15
C ILE A 28 14.80 27.92 -8.77
N GLN A 29 15.47 29.04 -8.46
CA GLN A 29 15.08 30.36 -8.97
C GLN A 29 15.16 30.42 -10.50
N HIS A 30 16.26 29.93 -11.09
CA HIS A 30 16.36 29.81 -12.56
C HIS A 30 15.32 28.90 -13.18
N THR A 31 14.93 27.83 -12.47
CA THR A 31 13.89 26.94 -12.96
C THR A 31 12.56 27.65 -13.11
N PHE A 32 12.16 28.49 -12.15
CA PHE A 32 10.92 29.28 -12.25
C PHE A 32 10.90 30.14 -13.51
N GLN A 33 12.01 30.82 -13.83
CA GLN A 33 12.14 31.62 -15.04
C GLN A 33 12.04 30.78 -16.30
N ASN A 34 12.79 29.68 -16.36
CA ASN A 34 12.89 28.83 -17.56
C ASN A 34 11.58 28.10 -17.91
N ILE A 35 10.75 27.77 -16.90
CA ILE A 35 9.45 27.12 -17.13
C ILE A 35 8.29 28.11 -17.23
N GLY A 36 8.57 29.42 -17.12
CA GLY A 36 7.54 30.46 -17.15
C GLY A 36 6.64 30.46 -15.91
N TYR A 37 7.14 30.01 -14.75
CA TYR A 37 6.38 30.03 -13.49
C TYR A 37 6.39 31.43 -12.88
N VAL A 38 5.71 32.34 -13.58
CA VAL A 38 5.71 33.80 -13.32
C VAL A 38 4.30 34.36 -13.54
N VAL A 39 3.99 35.48 -12.89
CA VAL A 39 2.80 36.30 -13.15
C VAL A 39 3.24 37.73 -13.41
N LYS A 40 2.93 38.30 -14.60
CA LYS A 40 3.37 39.65 -15.00
C LYS A 40 4.85 39.86 -14.74
N ASP A 41 5.68 38.95 -15.22
CA ASP A 41 7.15 38.91 -15.07
C ASP A 41 7.67 38.85 -13.62
N LYS A 42 6.79 38.62 -12.65
CA LYS A 42 7.16 38.38 -11.24
C LYS A 42 7.19 36.89 -10.94
N GLU A 43 8.34 36.41 -10.52
CA GLU A 43 8.58 35.05 -10.05
C GLU A 43 8.40 34.93 -8.52
N PRO A 44 8.23 33.70 -7.99
CA PRO A 44 8.28 33.45 -6.56
C PRO A 44 9.61 33.91 -5.97
N LYS A 45 9.56 34.65 -4.83
CA LYS A 45 10.74 35.16 -4.14
C LYS A 45 11.03 34.36 -2.88
N LEU A 46 12.28 33.93 -2.72
CA LEU A 46 12.69 33.18 -1.54
C LEU A 46 12.45 34.02 -0.28
N PHE A 47 11.67 33.49 0.64
CA PHE A 47 11.37 34.07 1.94
C PHE A 47 12.28 33.50 3.05
N LYS A 48 12.36 32.14 3.14
CA LYS A 48 13.10 31.47 4.20
C LYS A 48 13.69 30.15 3.71
N THR A 49 14.83 29.78 4.27
CA THR A 49 15.45 28.45 4.11
C THR A 49 15.61 27.83 5.49
N HIS A 50 15.15 26.60 5.65
CA HIS A 50 15.36 25.80 6.86
C HIS A 50 16.05 24.48 6.49
N LYS A 51 17.19 24.21 7.11
CA LYS A 51 17.95 22.97 6.93
C LYS A 51 17.68 22.02 8.09
N SER A 52 17.32 20.76 7.75
CA SER A 52 17.25 19.67 8.70
C SER A 52 18.26 18.57 8.33
N THR A 53 18.31 17.50 9.10
CA THR A 53 19.18 16.34 8.82
C THR A 53 18.79 15.61 7.54
N THR A 54 17.52 15.59 7.18
CA THR A 54 16.95 14.81 6.05
C THR A 54 16.68 15.64 4.81
N HIS A 55 16.41 16.94 4.96
CA HIS A 55 15.99 17.80 3.85
C HIS A 55 16.33 19.27 4.08
N THR A 56 16.30 20.05 3.02
CA THR A 56 16.27 21.52 3.06
C THR A 56 14.90 22.00 2.59
N LEU A 57 14.22 22.80 3.39
CA LEU A 57 12.95 23.42 3.06
C LEU A 57 13.18 24.85 2.59
N TYR A 58 12.81 25.13 1.34
CA TYR A 58 12.78 26.46 0.76
C TYR A 58 11.34 26.97 0.74
N THR A 59 11.09 28.12 1.38
CA THR A 59 9.77 28.75 1.42
C THR A 59 9.81 30.02 0.56
N TYR A 60 8.86 30.16 -0.36
CA TYR A 60 8.78 31.28 -1.28
C TYR A 60 7.46 32.03 -1.09
N HIS A 61 7.53 33.36 -1.18
CA HIS A 61 6.38 34.21 -1.44
C HIS A 61 6.00 34.07 -2.91
N VAL A 62 4.74 33.87 -3.19
CA VAL A 62 4.24 33.76 -4.56
C VAL A 62 3.52 35.04 -5.00
N PRO A 63 3.66 35.46 -6.26
CA PRO A 63 2.89 36.56 -6.81
C PRO A 63 1.40 36.23 -6.80
N TYR A 64 0.54 37.23 -6.56
CA TYR A 64 -0.91 37.06 -6.65
C TYR A 64 -1.33 36.58 -8.04
N GLY A 65 -2.17 35.57 -8.08
CA GLY A 65 -2.65 34.94 -9.32
C GLY A 65 -1.77 33.82 -9.86
N LEU A 66 -0.68 33.46 -9.17
CA LEU A 66 0.08 32.25 -9.50
C LEU A 66 -0.73 31.03 -9.07
N VAL A 67 -0.95 30.11 -9.99
CA VAL A 67 -1.62 28.83 -9.74
C VAL A 67 -0.61 27.69 -9.64
N ASP A 68 -1.02 26.58 -9.04
CA ASP A 68 -0.18 25.38 -9.00
C ASP A 68 0.13 24.92 -10.42
N ASP A 69 1.42 24.72 -10.70
CA ASP A 69 1.88 24.26 -12.00
C ASP A 69 2.63 22.93 -11.87
N PRO A 70 2.13 21.83 -12.49
CA PRO A 70 2.79 20.52 -12.48
C PRO A 70 4.20 20.53 -13.10
N LYS A 71 4.58 21.58 -13.85
CA LYS A 71 5.94 21.74 -14.35
C LYS A 71 7.00 21.86 -13.24
N LEU A 72 6.60 22.11 -12.00
CA LEU A 72 7.51 22.09 -10.86
C LEU A 72 8.15 20.72 -10.59
N GLU A 73 7.61 19.62 -11.12
CA GLU A 73 8.24 18.29 -11.12
C GLU A 73 9.64 18.31 -11.80
N VAL A 74 9.90 19.27 -12.68
CA VAL A 74 11.22 19.44 -13.30
C VAL A 74 12.33 19.69 -12.29
N LEU A 75 11.99 20.22 -11.10
CA LEU A 75 12.96 20.50 -10.03
C LEU A 75 13.72 19.25 -9.58
N GLU A 76 13.07 18.07 -9.57
CA GLU A 76 13.76 16.82 -9.23
C GLU A 76 14.91 16.53 -10.21
N LYS A 77 14.67 16.74 -11.51
CA LYS A 77 15.67 16.54 -12.56
C LYS A 77 16.79 17.58 -12.46
N VAL A 78 16.43 18.86 -12.25
CA VAL A 78 17.39 19.96 -12.17
C VAL A 78 18.30 19.84 -10.95
N LEU A 79 17.75 19.43 -9.80
CA LEU A 79 18.48 19.28 -8.56
C LEU A 79 19.14 17.89 -8.44
N ASN A 80 18.74 16.93 -9.27
CA ASN A 80 19.09 15.50 -9.12
C ASN A 80 18.85 14.97 -7.70
N LYS A 81 17.75 15.40 -7.11
CA LYS A 81 17.33 15.07 -5.75
C LYS A 81 15.81 14.91 -5.69
N PRO A 82 15.29 14.10 -4.77
CA PRO A 82 13.85 14.02 -4.54
C PRO A 82 13.34 15.37 -4.00
N VAL A 83 12.22 15.83 -4.55
CA VAL A 83 11.62 17.12 -4.20
C VAL A 83 10.13 16.92 -3.91
N LYS A 84 9.65 17.54 -2.84
CA LYS A 84 8.21 17.66 -2.56
C LYS A 84 7.84 19.14 -2.61
N VAL A 85 6.87 19.44 -3.47
CA VAL A 85 6.31 20.79 -3.58
C VAL A 85 4.95 20.83 -2.93
N SER A 86 4.65 21.88 -2.17
CA SER A 86 3.34 22.07 -1.55
C SER A 86 3.04 23.56 -1.37
N PHE A 87 1.76 23.90 -1.38
CA PHE A 87 1.24 25.21 -1.05
C PHE A 87 0.58 25.17 0.32
N ALA A 88 0.98 26.06 1.19
CA ALA A 88 0.34 26.24 2.49
C ALA A 88 0.52 27.69 2.98
N ASN A 89 -0.51 28.24 3.62
CA ASN A 89 -0.50 29.58 4.20
C ASN A 89 -0.04 30.67 3.21
N GLY A 90 -0.49 30.60 1.94
CA GLY A 90 -0.14 31.56 0.90
C GLY A 90 1.32 31.53 0.44
N LYS A 91 2.03 30.46 0.71
CA LYS A 91 3.44 30.29 0.36
C LYS A 91 3.67 28.97 -0.37
N LEU A 92 4.65 29.00 -1.28
CA LEU A 92 5.18 27.82 -1.94
C LEU A 92 6.30 27.23 -1.07
N HIS A 93 6.18 25.96 -0.75
CA HIS A 93 7.14 25.17 0.00
C HIS A 93 7.79 24.14 -0.91
N ILE A 94 9.11 24.21 -1.05
CA ILE A 94 9.91 23.25 -1.82
C ILE A 94 10.84 22.53 -0.83
N LYS A 95 10.53 21.27 -0.57
CA LYS A 95 11.32 20.41 0.30
C LYS A 95 12.25 19.57 -0.57
N VAL A 96 13.55 19.78 -0.46
CA VAL A 96 14.60 19.05 -1.21
C VAL A 96 15.25 18.06 -0.26
N TYR A 97 15.08 16.78 -0.50
CA TYR A 97 15.66 15.73 0.34
C TYR A 97 17.14 15.49 0.01
N HIS A 98 17.97 15.27 1.05
CA HIS A 98 19.41 15.12 0.89
C HIS A 98 19.83 13.77 0.29
N SER A 99 19.01 12.73 0.48
CA SER A 99 19.28 11.38 -0.04
C SER A 99 18.03 10.78 -0.65
N LYS A 100 18.21 9.81 -1.54
CA LYS A 100 17.11 8.99 -2.05
C LYS A 100 16.59 8.06 -0.96
N LEU A 101 15.32 7.68 -1.05
CA LEU A 101 14.71 6.70 -0.17
C LEU A 101 15.40 5.34 -0.37
N ASN A 102 15.81 4.69 0.71
CA ASN A 102 16.43 3.38 0.64
C ASN A 102 15.54 2.36 -0.08
N ASN A 103 16.16 1.41 -0.77
CA ASN A 103 15.45 0.39 -1.52
C ASN A 103 15.05 -0.82 -0.67
N ASN A 104 15.48 -0.87 0.59
CA ASN A 104 15.16 -1.93 1.52
C ASN A 104 15.11 -1.41 2.94
N TYR A 105 14.06 -1.77 3.66
CA TYR A 105 13.92 -1.60 5.10
C TYR A 105 13.50 -2.93 5.71
N SER A 106 14.27 -3.41 6.70
CA SER A 106 13.88 -4.59 7.47
C SER A 106 12.56 -4.35 8.19
N TYR A 107 11.74 -5.39 8.28
CA TYR A 107 10.51 -5.37 9.06
C TYR A 107 10.74 -4.93 10.51
N ASP A 108 11.86 -5.31 11.12
CA ASP A 108 12.23 -4.93 12.50
C ASP A 108 12.47 -3.43 12.70
N SER A 109 12.61 -2.68 11.61
CA SER A 109 12.73 -1.22 11.70
C SER A 109 11.41 -0.49 11.90
N PHE A 110 10.30 -1.23 12.05
CA PHE A 110 8.96 -0.70 12.26
C PHE A 110 8.43 -1.12 13.63
N GLU A 111 8.04 -0.14 14.43
CA GLU A 111 7.43 -0.37 15.73
C GLU A 111 5.97 -0.78 15.59
N SER A 112 5.47 -1.60 16.50
CA SER A 112 4.03 -1.86 16.62
C SER A 112 3.33 -0.62 17.19
N LYS A 113 2.26 -0.18 16.53
CA LYS A 113 1.46 0.98 16.94
C LYS A 113 0.08 0.59 17.51
N GLY A 114 -0.28 -0.69 17.42
CA GLY A 114 -1.58 -1.20 17.91
C GLY A 114 -1.96 -2.51 17.24
N LYS A 115 -3.05 -3.12 17.73
CA LYS A 115 -3.48 -4.45 17.30
C LYS A 115 -3.82 -4.53 15.81
N TRP A 116 -4.44 -3.48 15.27
CA TRP A 116 -4.96 -3.44 13.90
C TRP A 116 -4.23 -2.44 13.01
N ILE A 117 -3.18 -1.82 13.56
CA ILE A 117 -2.33 -0.84 12.88
C ILE A 117 -1.12 -1.55 12.31
N VAL A 118 -0.98 -1.53 10.99
CA VAL A 118 0.08 -2.24 10.26
C VAL A 118 1.05 -1.27 9.60
N PRO A 119 2.35 -1.57 9.52
CA PRO A 119 3.30 -0.75 8.79
C PRO A 119 3.06 -0.89 7.28
N ILE A 120 2.95 0.23 6.60
CA ILE A 120 2.89 0.27 5.13
C ILE A 120 4.29 0.45 4.56
N GLY A 121 5.09 1.33 5.14
CA GLY A 121 6.45 1.55 4.67
C GLY A 121 7.07 2.83 5.22
N LYS A 122 8.29 3.10 4.79
CA LYS A 122 8.98 4.37 5.06
C LYS A 122 8.88 5.31 3.88
N THR A 123 8.65 6.57 4.17
CA THR A 123 8.77 7.71 3.27
C THR A 123 10.04 8.49 3.58
N TYR A 124 10.26 9.60 2.87
CA TYR A 124 11.29 10.55 3.22
C TYR A 124 11.05 11.26 4.58
N ASP A 125 9.79 11.34 5.01
CA ASP A 125 9.37 12.04 6.23
C ASP A 125 9.18 11.12 7.45
N GLY A 126 9.31 9.79 7.25
CA GLY A 126 9.17 8.80 8.33
C GLY A 126 8.38 7.55 7.95
N SER A 127 7.97 6.80 8.95
CA SER A 127 7.18 5.58 8.76
C SER A 127 5.69 5.90 8.61
N VAL A 128 5.04 5.23 7.66
CA VAL A 128 3.60 5.31 7.41
C VAL A 128 2.94 4.01 7.84
N TYR A 129 1.81 4.14 8.51
CA TYR A 129 1.01 3.04 9.04
C TYR A 129 -0.42 3.12 8.53
N HIS A 130 -1.11 2.00 8.55
CA HIS A 130 -2.52 1.87 8.22
C HIS A 130 -3.29 1.27 9.38
N ASP A 131 -4.39 1.90 9.78
CA ASP A 131 -5.31 1.38 10.78
C ASP A 131 -6.53 0.74 10.08
N PHE A 132 -6.66 -0.57 10.23
CA PHE A 132 -7.79 -1.31 9.67
C PHE A 132 -9.11 -1.05 10.40
N ASP A 133 -9.09 -0.53 11.61
CA ASP A 133 -10.34 -0.16 12.29
C ASP A 133 -10.88 1.18 11.80
N ASP A 134 -10.02 2.06 11.29
CA ASP A 134 -10.44 3.34 10.68
C ASP A 134 -10.78 3.15 9.20
N ILE A 135 -9.92 2.47 8.43
CA ILE A 135 -10.13 2.20 6.99
C ILE A 135 -10.10 0.69 6.76
N PRO A 136 -11.27 0.02 6.76
CA PRO A 136 -11.35 -1.43 6.88
C PRO A 136 -10.91 -2.22 5.65
N HIS A 137 -10.94 -1.63 4.45
CA HIS A 137 -10.67 -2.35 3.20
C HIS A 137 -9.51 -1.73 2.44
N MET A 138 -8.68 -2.61 1.85
CA MET A 138 -7.47 -2.21 1.13
C MET A 138 -7.40 -2.91 -0.23
N ILE A 139 -7.09 -2.16 -1.28
CA ILE A 139 -6.69 -2.70 -2.57
C ILE A 139 -5.16 -2.79 -2.60
N VAL A 140 -4.62 -3.92 -3.07
CA VAL A 140 -3.17 -4.13 -3.24
C VAL A 140 -2.91 -4.54 -4.68
N ALA A 141 -2.39 -3.62 -5.49
CA ALA A 141 -2.06 -3.86 -6.89
C ALA A 141 -0.54 -4.00 -7.09
N GLY A 142 -0.14 -4.73 -8.12
CA GLY A 142 1.27 -4.82 -8.49
C GLY A 142 1.59 -5.99 -9.38
N SER A 143 2.42 -5.75 -10.41
CA SER A 143 2.88 -6.78 -11.33
C SER A 143 3.66 -7.88 -10.60
N THR A 144 3.78 -9.04 -11.23
CA THR A 144 4.53 -10.18 -10.68
C THR A 144 5.95 -9.77 -10.26
N THR A 145 6.42 -10.27 -9.12
CA THR A 145 7.76 -10.05 -8.54
C THR A 145 8.06 -8.66 -7.96
N TRP A 146 7.13 -7.70 -8.00
CA TRP A 146 7.37 -6.35 -7.50
C TRP A 146 7.06 -6.11 -6.02
N GLY A 147 6.59 -7.14 -5.28
CA GLY A 147 6.49 -7.08 -3.83
C GLY A 147 5.10 -7.35 -3.27
N LYS A 148 4.03 -7.44 -4.09
CA LYS A 148 2.65 -7.66 -3.64
C LYS A 148 2.52 -8.82 -2.63
N THR A 149 2.93 -10.01 -3.00
CA THR A 149 2.80 -11.20 -2.13
C THR A 149 3.70 -11.13 -0.90
N VAL A 150 4.88 -10.50 -0.99
CA VAL A 150 5.75 -10.26 0.18
C VAL A 150 5.06 -9.34 1.16
N PHE A 151 4.45 -8.28 0.68
CA PHE A 151 3.69 -7.33 1.47
C PHE A 151 2.48 -7.98 2.14
N LEU A 152 1.70 -8.79 1.42
CA LEU A 152 0.57 -9.53 2.00
C LEU A 152 1.01 -10.47 3.14
N ARG A 153 2.13 -11.18 2.95
CA ARG A 153 2.71 -12.03 4.00
C ARG A 153 3.21 -11.23 5.19
N MET A 154 3.82 -10.09 4.95
CA MET A 154 4.25 -9.16 6.00
C MET A 154 3.06 -8.68 6.82
N LEU A 155 1.96 -8.26 6.18
CA LEU A 155 0.72 -7.85 6.85
C LEU A 155 0.17 -8.97 7.74
N MET A 156 0.08 -10.20 7.21
CA MET A 156 -0.39 -11.35 7.98
C MET A 156 0.50 -11.63 9.19
N THR A 157 1.82 -11.59 8.99
CA THR A 157 2.79 -11.80 10.07
C THR A 157 2.61 -10.77 11.16
N HIS A 158 2.52 -9.49 10.80
CA HIS A 158 2.33 -8.39 11.73
C HIS A 158 1.04 -8.53 12.55
N LEU A 159 -0.08 -8.85 11.89
CA LEU A 159 -1.38 -9.03 12.54
C LEU A 159 -1.38 -10.23 13.50
N ILE A 160 -0.72 -11.33 13.14
CA ILE A 160 -0.59 -12.52 13.99
C ILE A 160 0.28 -12.22 15.22
N GLU A 161 1.44 -11.57 15.05
CA GLU A 161 2.33 -11.21 16.16
C GLU A 161 1.64 -10.29 17.17
N ASN A 162 0.92 -9.28 16.68
CA ASN A 162 0.30 -8.27 17.55
C ASN A 162 -1.05 -8.69 18.12
N ASN A 163 -1.72 -9.68 17.52
CA ASN A 163 -3.02 -10.14 17.99
C ASN A 163 -3.30 -11.63 17.69
N PRO A 164 -2.50 -12.55 18.24
CA PRO A 164 -2.53 -13.96 17.86
C PRO A 164 -3.87 -14.68 18.15
N ASN A 165 -4.63 -14.19 19.12
CA ASN A 165 -5.92 -14.77 19.51
C ASN A 165 -7.13 -14.00 18.96
N GLY A 166 -6.90 -12.84 18.34
CA GLY A 166 -7.97 -11.97 17.85
C GLY A 166 -8.02 -11.83 16.33
N VAL A 167 -7.07 -12.40 15.57
CA VAL A 167 -7.06 -12.33 14.12
C VAL A 167 -7.49 -13.64 13.48
N GLU A 168 -8.36 -13.56 12.47
CA GLU A 168 -8.75 -14.70 11.64
C GLU A 168 -8.55 -14.37 10.16
N PHE A 169 -8.09 -15.36 9.37
CA PHE A 169 -7.85 -15.20 7.95
C PHE A 169 -8.67 -16.18 7.11
N TYR A 170 -9.27 -15.66 6.05
CA TYR A 170 -9.89 -16.39 4.93
C TYR A 170 -9.13 -15.97 3.67
N ILE A 171 -8.41 -16.91 3.06
CA ILE A 171 -7.47 -16.62 1.97
C ILE A 171 -7.96 -17.27 0.68
N LEU A 172 -8.09 -16.48 -0.39
CA LEU A 172 -8.40 -16.95 -1.74
C LEU A 172 -7.10 -16.87 -2.57
N ASP A 173 -6.40 -18.02 -2.71
CA ASP A 173 -5.16 -18.19 -3.46
C ASP A 173 -5.41 -19.07 -4.68
N LEU A 174 -6.09 -18.50 -5.67
CA LEU A 174 -6.55 -19.17 -6.88
C LEU A 174 -5.44 -19.54 -7.86
N LYS A 175 -4.19 -19.16 -7.58
CA LYS A 175 -3.01 -19.56 -8.35
C LYS A 175 -2.37 -20.86 -7.81
N GLY A 176 -3.20 -21.84 -7.49
CA GLY A 176 -2.75 -23.17 -7.05
C GLY A 176 -2.24 -23.21 -5.60
N ARG A 177 -2.61 -22.27 -4.76
CA ARG A 177 -2.23 -22.17 -3.33
C ARG A 177 -0.72 -22.03 -3.08
N LEU A 178 0.07 -21.70 -4.09
CA LEU A 178 1.54 -21.68 -4.00
C LEU A 178 2.05 -20.60 -3.04
N ALA A 179 1.32 -19.51 -2.92
CA ALA A 179 1.74 -18.39 -2.09
C ALA A 179 1.51 -18.62 -0.59
N PHE A 180 0.39 -19.24 -0.21
CA PHE A 180 -0.08 -19.32 1.17
C PHE A 180 -0.28 -20.75 1.71
N ASN A 181 0.10 -21.79 1.01
CA ASN A 181 -0.19 -23.18 1.41
C ASN A 181 0.31 -23.50 2.83
N ARG A 182 1.51 -23.10 3.21
CA ARG A 182 2.06 -23.35 4.55
C ARG A 182 1.24 -22.69 5.67
N TYR A 183 0.59 -21.54 5.38
CA TYR A 183 -0.24 -20.84 6.36
C TYR A 183 -1.48 -21.62 6.81
N ARG A 184 -1.86 -22.68 6.08
CA ARG A 184 -3.02 -23.55 6.41
C ARG A 184 -2.92 -24.14 7.82
N ASN A 185 -1.73 -24.36 8.31
CA ASN A 185 -1.50 -24.96 9.63
C ASN A 185 -1.61 -23.96 10.78
N LEU A 186 -1.67 -22.66 10.51
CA LEU A 186 -1.80 -21.64 11.55
C LEU A 186 -3.22 -21.61 12.13
N LYS A 187 -3.34 -21.50 13.45
CA LYS A 187 -4.61 -21.40 14.20
C LYS A 187 -5.51 -20.27 13.71
N GLN A 188 -4.88 -19.18 13.25
CA GLN A 188 -5.56 -17.99 12.76
C GLN A 188 -6.18 -18.17 11.38
N VAL A 189 -5.73 -19.15 10.60
CA VAL A 189 -6.21 -19.38 9.23
C VAL A 189 -7.40 -20.34 9.24
N LYS A 190 -8.58 -19.80 8.89
CA LYS A 190 -9.84 -20.55 8.90
C LYS A 190 -10.14 -21.24 7.56
N ALA A 191 -9.63 -20.67 6.46
CA ALA A 191 -9.74 -21.27 5.13
C ALA A 191 -8.63 -20.77 4.20
N ILE A 192 -8.14 -21.68 3.34
CA ILE A 192 -7.38 -21.32 2.13
C ILE A 192 -8.07 -22.02 0.97
N ALA A 193 -8.67 -21.25 0.09
CA ALA A 193 -9.35 -21.71 -1.11
C ALA A 193 -8.40 -21.60 -2.32
N GLY A 194 -8.29 -22.66 -3.11
CA GLY A 194 -7.43 -22.73 -4.28
C GLY A 194 -8.19 -22.88 -5.59
N ASP A 195 -9.53 -22.99 -5.54
CA ASP A 195 -10.41 -23.02 -6.68
C ASP A 195 -11.70 -22.21 -6.44
N TYR A 196 -12.55 -22.10 -7.46
CA TYR A 196 -13.76 -21.26 -7.41
C TYR A 196 -14.80 -21.81 -6.44
N LYS A 197 -14.98 -23.13 -6.38
CA LYS A 197 -15.93 -23.81 -5.49
C LYS A 197 -15.53 -23.65 -4.03
N GLU A 198 -14.26 -23.89 -3.71
CA GLU A 198 -13.73 -23.66 -2.36
C GLU A 198 -13.85 -22.19 -1.95
N SER A 199 -13.57 -21.26 -2.88
CA SER A 199 -13.71 -19.81 -2.65
C SER A 199 -15.14 -19.43 -2.35
N ALA A 200 -16.11 -19.89 -3.13
CA ALA A 200 -17.51 -19.65 -2.89
C ALA A 200 -17.98 -20.23 -1.53
N ASN A 201 -17.50 -21.43 -1.17
CA ASN A 201 -17.81 -22.06 0.11
C ASN A 201 -17.20 -21.29 1.30
N ALA A 202 -15.95 -20.85 1.18
CA ALA A 202 -15.29 -20.03 2.20
C ALA A 202 -16.02 -18.69 2.40
N LEU A 203 -16.33 -17.99 1.31
CA LEU A 203 -17.05 -16.72 1.36
C LEU A 203 -18.49 -16.88 1.86
N LYS A 204 -19.19 -17.99 1.56
CA LYS A 204 -20.51 -18.31 2.13
C LYS A 204 -20.45 -18.43 3.66
N LYS A 205 -19.39 -19.06 4.21
CA LYS A 205 -19.17 -19.11 5.66
C LYS A 205 -18.95 -17.73 6.25
N VAL A 206 -18.13 -16.89 5.56
CA VAL A 206 -17.89 -15.49 5.95
C VAL A 206 -19.21 -14.72 5.98
N LYS A 207 -20.03 -14.79 4.91
CA LYS A 207 -21.33 -14.11 4.87
C LYS A 207 -22.23 -14.54 6.02
N LYS A 208 -22.34 -15.84 6.31
CA LYS A 208 -23.14 -16.35 7.42
C LYS A 208 -22.63 -15.86 8.80
N SER A 209 -21.32 -15.66 8.93
CA SER A 209 -20.73 -15.08 10.13
C SER A 209 -21.03 -13.57 10.23
N ILE A 210 -21.02 -12.84 9.11
CA ILE A 210 -21.42 -11.43 9.05
C ILE A 210 -22.86 -11.27 9.54
N ASP A 211 -23.79 -12.07 9.02
CA ASP A 211 -25.21 -12.00 9.40
C ASP A 211 -25.38 -12.19 10.92
N LYS A 212 -24.69 -13.18 11.51
CA LYS A 212 -24.70 -13.41 12.97
C LYS A 212 -24.09 -12.25 13.78
N ASP A 213 -22.94 -11.71 13.33
CA ASP A 213 -22.29 -10.64 14.06
C ASP A 213 -23.10 -9.35 13.96
N MET A 214 -23.81 -9.10 12.85
CA MET A 214 -24.77 -8.01 12.71
C MET A 214 -25.97 -8.16 13.68
N ASP A 215 -26.53 -9.37 13.77
CA ASP A 215 -27.65 -9.64 14.68
C ASP A 215 -27.21 -9.46 16.15
N TYR A 216 -26.01 -9.90 16.48
CA TYR A 216 -25.44 -9.67 17.81
C TYR A 216 -25.29 -8.19 18.13
N LEU A 217 -24.68 -7.38 17.23
CA LEU A 217 -24.52 -5.95 17.41
C LEU A 217 -25.88 -5.25 17.63
N ARG A 218 -26.90 -5.60 16.83
CA ARG A 218 -28.25 -5.09 16.99
C ARG A 218 -28.84 -5.44 18.36
N SER A 219 -28.60 -6.65 18.86
CA SER A 219 -29.13 -7.12 20.15
C SER A 219 -28.56 -6.37 21.36
N ILE A 220 -27.37 -5.75 21.23
CA ILE A 220 -26.70 -4.97 22.27
C ILE A 220 -26.68 -3.47 21.97
N ASP A 221 -27.42 -3.01 20.95
CA ASP A 221 -27.49 -1.61 20.52
C ASP A 221 -26.11 -0.98 20.21
N ALA A 222 -25.20 -1.75 19.60
CA ALA A 222 -23.89 -1.28 19.23
C ALA A 222 -23.80 -1.08 17.71
N GLU A 223 -23.19 0.03 17.28
CA GLU A 223 -23.06 0.37 15.85
C GLU A 223 -21.88 -0.35 15.15
N ASN A 224 -20.86 -0.72 15.92
CA ASN A 224 -19.64 -1.30 15.35
C ASN A 224 -18.90 -2.22 16.33
N ALA A 225 -17.96 -3.00 15.79
CA ALA A 225 -17.18 -3.97 16.56
C ALA A 225 -16.26 -3.34 17.64
N LYS A 226 -15.84 -2.07 17.44
CA LYS A 226 -15.01 -1.35 18.42
C LYS A 226 -15.82 -0.93 19.63
N GLU A 227 -16.99 -0.39 19.40
CA GLU A 227 -17.97 -0.04 20.47
C GLU A 227 -18.40 -1.26 21.27
N ALA A 228 -18.71 -2.36 20.59
CA ALA A 228 -19.05 -3.64 21.20
C ALA A 228 -17.89 -4.37 21.88
N ASN A 229 -16.68 -3.79 21.87
CA ASN A 229 -15.46 -4.42 22.37
C ASN A 229 -15.20 -5.83 21.82
N ILE A 230 -15.61 -6.10 20.57
CA ILE A 230 -15.34 -7.38 19.92
C ILE A 230 -13.84 -7.51 19.69
N PRO A 231 -13.15 -8.48 20.29
CA PRO A 231 -11.68 -8.57 20.21
C PRO A 231 -11.18 -9.11 18.89
N THR A 232 -12.06 -9.69 18.06
CA THR A 232 -11.67 -10.39 16.83
C THR A 232 -11.88 -9.52 15.59
N ARG A 233 -10.92 -9.60 14.64
CA ARG A 233 -11.06 -9.08 13.28
C ARG A 233 -10.81 -10.21 12.28
N LYS A 234 -11.67 -10.29 11.25
CA LYS A 234 -11.63 -11.33 10.22
C LYS A 234 -11.14 -10.71 8.92
N PHE A 235 -10.01 -11.17 8.43
CA PHE A 235 -9.37 -10.68 7.21
C PHE A 235 -9.68 -11.62 6.04
N ILE A 236 -10.28 -11.07 5.00
CA ILE A 236 -10.53 -11.75 3.72
C ILE A 236 -9.46 -11.29 2.74
N ILE A 237 -8.52 -12.17 2.41
CA ILE A 237 -7.39 -11.88 1.54
C ILE A 237 -7.60 -12.56 0.20
N ILE A 238 -7.68 -11.77 -0.86
CA ILE A 238 -7.72 -12.23 -2.24
C ILE A 238 -6.35 -11.93 -2.84
N ASP A 239 -5.55 -12.94 -3.20
CA ASP A 239 -4.23 -12.71 -3.81
C ASP A 239 -4.37 -12.20 -5.24
N GLU A 240 -5.29 -12.77 -6.02
CA GLU A 240 -5.52 -12.37 -7.41
C GLU A 240 -7.02 -12.31 -7.74
N ALA A 241 -7.56 -11.13 -7.70
CA ALA A 241 -8.97 -10.91 -7.99
C ALA A 241 -9.34 -11.13 -9.46
N GLY A 242 -8.37 -11.01 -10.36
CA GLY A 242 -8.55 -11.30 -11.78
C GLY A 242 -9.04 -12.73 -12.04
N GLU A 243 -8.63 -13.68 -11.21
CA GLU A 243 -9.08 -15.07 -11.32
C GLU A 243 -10.58 -15.27 -10.99
N LEU A 244 -11.17 -14.34 -10.24
CA LEU A 244 -12.62 -14.37 -9.94
C LEU A 244 -13.47 -13.69 -11.03
N LYS A 245 -12.86 -13.20 -12.12
CA LYS A 245 -13.61 -12.66 -13.25
C LYS A 245 -14.11 -13.81 -14.12
N PRO A 246 -15.42 -13.90 -14.42
CA PRO A 246 -15.93 -14.90 -15.35
C PRO A 246 -15.27 -14.78 -16.73
N ASP A 247 -14.78 -15.89 -17.24
CA ASP A 247 -14.19 -16.00 -18.57
C ASP A 247 -14.98 -16.98 -19.46
N LYS A 248 -14.87 -16.80 -20.79
CA LYS A 248 -15.60 -17.66 -21.75
C LYS A 248 -15.14 -19.13 -21.73
N SER A 249 -13.89 -19.36 -21.33
CA SER A 249 -13.31 -20.71 -21.23
C SER A 249 -13.76 -21.50 -19.99
N MET A 250 -14.34 -20.81 -18.99
CA MET A 250 -14.82 -21.45 -17.76
C MET A 250 -16.06 -22.30 -18.03
N SER A 251 -16.21 -23.38 -17.27
CA SER A 251 -17.46 -24.14 -17.18
C SER A 251 -18.60 -23.24 -16.66
N ASP A 252 -19.85 -23.60 -16.94
CA ASP A 252 -20.98 -22.82 -16.42
C ASP A 252 -21.07 -22.89 -14.89
N GLU A 253 -20.66 -24.04 -14.30
CA GLU A 253 -20.54 -24.19 -12.84
C GLU A 253 -19.51 -23.22 -12.26
N ASP A 254 -18.32 -23.10 -12.86
CA ASP A 254 -17.28 -22.18 -12.40
C ASP A 254 -17.70 -20.70 -12.54
N LYS A 255 -18.38 -20.34 -13.62
CA LYS A 255 -18.98 -19.00 -13.79
C LYS A 255 -19.98 -18.68 -12.69
N GLU A 256 -20.78 -19.67 -12.26
CA GLU A 256 -21.71 -19.50 -11.16
C GLU A 256 -20.98 -19.27 -9.83
N TYR A 257 -19.90 -20.04 -9.54
CA TYR A 257 -19.09 -19.85 -8.35
C TYR A 257 -18.39 -18.49 -8.34
N THR A 258 -17.78 -18.07 -9.45
CA THR A 258 -17.14 -16.76 -9.54
C THR A 258 -18.12 -15.62 -9.33
N LYS A 259 -19.33 -15.71 -9.92
CA LYS A 259 -20.42 -14.74 -9.71
C LYS A 259 -20.84 -14.65 -8.23
N LYS A 260 -20.99 -15.81 -7.56
CA LYS A 260 -21.30 -15.86 -6.12
C LYS A 260 -20.20 -15.21 -5.29
N CYS A 261 -18.93 -15.49 -5.63
CA CYS A 261 -17.78 -14.85 -4.96
C CYS A 261 -17.85 -13.31 -5.09
N GLN A 262 -18.03 -12.80 -6.29
CA GLN A 262 -18.12 -11.35 -6.52
C GLN A 262 -19.28 -10.71 -5.74
N GLN A 263 -20.46 -11.33 -5.73
CA GLN A 263 -21.60 -10.82 -4.97
C GLN A 263 -21.32 -10.72 -3.47
N ILE A 264 -20.66 -11.74 -2.89
CA ILE A 264 -20.32 -11.75 -1.47
C ILE A 264 -19.22 -10.73 -1.16
N LEU A 265 -18.20 -10.61 -2.01
CA LEU A 265 -17.12 -9.62 -1.85
C LEU A 265 -17.67 -8.18 -1.93
N ASN A 266 -18.59 -7.90 -2.85
CA ASN A 266 -19.30 -6.63 -2.92
C ASN A 266 -20.12 -6.34 -1.67
N HIS A 267 -20.78 -7.36 -1.10
CA HIS A 267 -21.51 -7.24 0.15
C HIS A 267 -20.56 -6.93 1.31
N ILE A 268 -19.43 -7.65 1.43
CA ILE A 268 -18.42 -7.40 2.45
C ILE A 268 -17.90 -5.96 2.36
N ALA A 269 -17.56 -5.49 1.16
CA ALA A 269 -17.06 -4.13 0.97
C ALA A 269 -18.03 -3.05 1.45
N ARG A 270 -19.34 -3.26 1.26
CA ARG A 270 -20.35 -2.25 1.62
C ARG A 270 -20.72 -2.22 3.10
N VAL A 271 -20.79 -3.37 3.76
CA VAL A 271 -21.47 -3.45 5.08
C VAL A 271 -20.60 -4.02 6.20
N ALA A 272 -19.55 -4.78 5.87
CA ALA A 272 -18.89 -5.59 6.87
C ALA A 272 -17.69 -4.92 7.55
N GLY A 273 -17.20 -3.79 7.04
CA GLY A 273 -16.01 -3.11 7.54
C GLY A 273 -16.11 -2.73 9.01
N GLN A 274 -17.22 -2.11 9.41
CA GLN A 274 -17.45 -1.62 10.77
C GLN A 274 -17.68 -2.76 11.78
N ILE A 275 -18.20 -3.90 11.32
CA ILE A 275 -18.46 -5.06 12.18
C ILE A 275 -17.26 -6.02 12.32
N GLY A 276 -16.07 -5.58 11.90
CA GLY A 276 -14.83 -6.31 12.14
C GLY A 276 -14.33 -7.17 10.98
N TYR A 277 -14.91 -7.08 9.78
CA TYR A 277 -14.44 -7.79 8.60
C TYR A 277 -13.62 -6.84 7.71
N LYS A 278 -12.40 -7.24 7.43
CA LYS A 278 -11.41 -6.44 6.68
C LYS A 278 -11.08 -7.16 5.38
N MET A 279 -11.21 -6.50 4.25
CA MET A 279 -10.90 -7.09 2.94
C MET A 279 -9.61 -6.53 2.39
N ILE A 280 -8.70 -7.41 1.96
CA ILE A 280 -7.49 -7.07 1.21
C ILE A 280 -7.66 -7.65 -0.19
N TYR A 281 -7.92 -6.77 -1.15
CA TYR A 281 -8.25 -7.11 -2.53
C TYR A 281 -7.02 -6.99 -3.43
N GLY A 282 -6.34 -8.11 -3.67
CA GLY A 282 -5.11 -8.18 -4.45
C GLY A 282 -5.36 -8.38 -5.94
N THR A 283 -4.58 -7.70 -6.79
CA THR A 283 -4.56 -7.96 -8.24
C THR A 283 -3.21 -7.63 -8.87
N GLN A 284 -2.83 -8.37 -9.91
CA GLN A 284 -1.65 -8.07 -10.74
C GLN A 284 -2.02 -7.23 -11.97
N TYR A 285 -3.27 -7.27 -12.39
CA TYR A 285 -3.78 -6.59 -13.58
C TYR A 285 -5.00 -5.74 -13.24
N PRO A 286 -4.83 -4.56 -12.62
CA PRO A 286 -5.95 -3.69 -12.31
C PRO A 286 -6.56 -3.13 -13.59
N THR A 287 -7.73 -3.64 -13.95
CA THR A 287 -8.60 -3.12 -15.00
C THR A 287 -9.95 -2.73 -14.41
N LYS A 288 -10.75 -1.94 -15.13
CA LYS A 288 -12.09 -1.54 -14.68
C LYS A 288 -13.03 -2.72 -14.46
N GLU A 289 -12.79 -3.83 -15.19
CA GLU A 289 -13.59 -5.04 -15.05
C GLU A 289 -13.17 -5.92 -13.86
N ILE A 290 -11.89 -5.84 -13.42
CA ILE A 290 -11.37 -6.60 -12.29
C ILE A 290 -11.61 -5.85 -10.98
N LEU A 291 -11.39 -4.54 -10.98
CA LEU A 291 -11.69 -3.68 -9.84
C LEU A 291 -13.13 -3.18 -9.95
N ASP A 292 -14.06 -3.98 -9.43
CA ASP A 292 -15.47 -3.61 -9.34
C ASP A 292 -15.63 -2.21 -8.72
N PRO A 293 -16.44 -1.32 -9.33
CA PRO A 293 -16.62 0.05 -8.84
C PRO A 293 -17.09 0.13 -7.37
N GLN A 294 -17.92 -0.82 -6.91
CA GLN A 294 -18.38 -0.85 -5.51
C GLN A 294 -17.25 -1.21 -4.55
N ILE A 295 -16.42 -2.20 -4.90
CA ILE A 295 -15.24 -2.55 -4.10
C ILE A 295 -14.28 -1.36 -4.06
N LYS A 296 -14.04 -0.74 -5.22
CA LYS A 296 -13.14 0.41 -5.33
C LYS A 296 -13.63 1.62 -4.51
N ALA A 297 -14.93 1.88 -4.49
CA ALA A 297 -15.52 2.98 -3.73
C ALA A 297 -15.43 2.78 -2.21
N ASN A 298 -15.46 1.53 -1.74
CA ASN A 298 -15.42 1.21 -0.31
C ASN A 298 -14.02 0.86 0.21
N ALA A 299 -13.07 0.51 -0.67
CA ALA A 299 -11.67 0.26 -0.33
C ALA A 299 -10.86 1.55 -0.51
N LEU A 300 -10.93 2.44 0.47
CA LEU A 300 -10.29 3.75 0.42
C LEU A 300 -8.76 3.67 0.53
N ALA A 301 -8.24 2.64 1.21
CA ALA A 301 -6.80 2.39 1.26
C ALA A 301 -6.35 1.62 0.02
N ARG A 302 -5.30 2.10 -0.64
CA ARG A 302 -4.76 1.47 -1.84
C ARG A 302 -3.24 1.45 -1.79
N VAL A 303 -2.67 0.29 -2.06
CA VAL A 303 -1.21 0.10 -2.20
C VAL A 303 -0.95 -0.39 -3.60
N SER A 304 -0.20 0.37 -4.38
CA SER A 304 0.20 -0.06 -5.72
C SER A 304 1.71 -0.16 -5.82
N PHE A 305 2.20 -1.36 -6.00
CA PHE A 305 3.55 -1.65 -6.47
C PHE A 305 3.64 -1.33 -7.96
N ARG A 306 4.82 -1.49 -8.55
CA ARG A 306 5.00 -1.23 -9.98
C ARG A 306 3.98 -2.00 -10.82
N LEU A 307 3.40 -1.28 -11.78
CA LEU A 307 2.48 -1.76 -12.79
C LEU A 307 3.09 -1.57 -14.19
N ALA A 308 2.51 -2.20 -15.19
CA ALA A 308 3.05 -2.15 -16.55
C ALA A 308 2.74 -0.81 -17.25
N THR A 309 1.61 -0.19 -16.96
CA THR A 309 1.12 1.01 -17.66
C THR A 309 0.55 2.05 -16.74
N SER A 310 0.52 3.31 -17.19
CA SER A 310 -0.14 4.42 -16.49
C SER A 310 -1.66 4.25 -16.39
N VAL A 311 -2.28 3.56 -17.35
CA VAL A 311 -3.70 3.21 -17.31
C VAL A 311 -4.00 2.30 -16.13
N GLN A 312 -3.19 1.25 -15.93
CA GLN A 312 -3.33 0.37 -14.77
C GLN A 312 -3.10 1.12 -13.45
N SER A 313 -2.12 2.04 -13.41
CA SER A 313 -1.90 2.92 -12.26
C SER A 313 -3.14 3.77 -11.97
N GLY A 314 -3.71 4.40 -13.01
CA GLY A 314 -4.96 5.17 -12.88
C GLY A 314 -6.14 4.34 -12.37
N VAL A 315 -6.24 3.06 -12.74
CA VAL A 315 -7.29 2.18 -12.19
C VAL A 315 -7.02 1.83 -10.73
N ALA A 316 -5.76 1.51 -10.37
CA ALA A 316 -5.39 1.06 -9.02
C ALA A 316 -5.42 2.18 -7.98
N VAL A 317 -4.82 3.35 -8.28
CA VAL A 317 -4.59 4.44 -7.33
C VAL A 317 -5.10 5.81 -7.79
N ASP A 318 -5.98 5.84 -8.81
CA ASP A 318 -6.60 7.04 -9.40
C ASP A 318 -5.61 8.06 -9.98
N GLN A 319 -4.36 7.65 -10.22
CA GLN A 319 -3.33 8.51 -10.78
C GLN A 319 -2.23 7.69 -11.47
N PRO A 320 -1.51 8.27 -12.45
CA PRO A 320 -0.30 7.68 -12.99
C PRO A 320 0.83 7.71 -11.94
N GLY A 321 1.86 6.89 -12.15
CA GLY A 321 3.07 6.91 -11.32
C GLY A 321 3.53 5.52 -10.87
N ALA A 322 2.62 4.55 -10.69
CA ALA A 322 3.03 3.21 -10.30
C ALA A 322 3.90 2.53 -11.38
N GLU A 323 3.71 2.86 -12.66
CA GLU A 323 4.54 2.37 -13.77
C GLU A 323 5.99 2.90 -13.73
N LYS A 324 6.22 3.99 -13.00
CA LYS A 324 7.53 4.65 -12.86
C LYS A 324 8.32 4.20 -11.64
N LEU A 325 7.74 3.35 -10.77
CA LEU A 325 8.42 2.88 -9.57
C LEU A 325 9.67 2.07 -9.94
N GLU A 326 10.82 2.40 -9.34
CA GLU A 326 12.14 1.93 -9.84
C GLU A 326 12.63 0.65 -9.17
N CYS A 327 12.17 0.32 -7.96
CA CYS A 327 12.70 -0.82 -7.20
C CYS A 327 11.61 -1.68 -6.58
N LYS A 328 11.95 -2.94 -6.31
CA LYS A 328 11.04 -3.89 -5.63
C LYS A 328 10.68 -3.40 -4.24
N GLY A 329 9.40 -3.57 -3.87
CA GLY A 329 8.88 -3.09 -2.61
C GLY A 329 8.61 -1.59 -2.55
N ARG A 330 8.94 -0.82 -3.60
CA ARG A 330 8.48 0.56 -3.74
C ARG A 330 7.01 0.56 -4.11
N ALA A 331 6.20 1.37 -3.43
CA ALA A 331 4.77 1.43 -3.68
C ALA A 331 4.23 2.86 -3.52
N ILE A 332 3.11 3.11 -4.18
CA ILE A 332 2.24 4.26 -3.88
C ILE A 332 1.22 3.76 -2.87
N TYR A 333 1.16 4.39 -1.71
CA TYR A 333 0.09 4.20 -0.75
C TYR A 333 -0.82 5.42 -0.79
N LYS A 334 -2.09 5.19 -1.02
CA LYS A 334 -3.12 6.21 -1.14
C LYS A 334 -4.24 5.96 -0.15
N THR A 335 -4.61 7.02 0.54
CA THR A 335 -5.85 7.16 1.32
C THR A 335 -6.47 8.51 0.98
N VAL A 336 -6.55 9.43 1.93
CA VAL A 336 -6.82 10.86 1.67
C VAL A 336 -5.58 11.50 1.05
N ASP A 337 -4.40 11.17 1.59
CA ASP A 337 -3.11 11.60 1.08
C ASP A 337 -2.42 10.50 0.28
N ASP A 338 -1.47 10.91 -0.56
CA ASP A 338 -0.65 10.02 -1.38
C ASP A 338 0.80 9.98 -0.86
N TYR A 339 1.35 8.78 -0.74
CA TYR A 339 2.71 8.55 -0.27
C TYR A 339 3.47 7.61 -1.20
N ILE A 340 4.68 7.98 -1.60
CA ILE A 340 5.64 7.01 -2.13
C ILE A 340 6.36 6.39 -0.94
N VAL A 341 6.21 5.09 -0.77
CA VAL A 341 6.75 4.32 0.36
C VAL A 341 7.68 3.21 -0.11
N GLN A 342 8.66 2.88 0.71
CA GLN A 342 9.35 1.60 0.62
C GLN A 342 8.78 0.68 1.69
N THR A 343 8.13 -0.40 1.25
CA THR A 343 7.47 -1.35 2.17
C THR A 343 8.48 -2.15 2.97
N PRO A 344 8.10 -2.64 4.17
CA PRO A 344 8.96 -3.50 4.97
C PRO A 344 9.26 -4.81 4.21
N PHE A 345 10.52 -5.23 4.27
CA PHE A 345 10.91 -6.54 3.77
C PHE A 345 11.05 -7.51 4.94
N ILE A 346 10.47 -8.69 4.77
CA ILE A 346 10.61 -9.83 5.67
C ILE A 346 10.82 -11.09 4.82
N SER A 347 11.83 -11.88 5.15
CA SER A 347 12.10 -13.14 4.45
C SER A 347 11.15 -14.26 4.88
N LYS A 348 11.01 -15.30 4.05
CA LYS A 348 10.20 -16.46 4.42
C LYS A 348 10.71 -17.15 5.70
N LYS A 349 12.02 -17.16 5.93
CA LYS A 349 12.62 -17.73 7.13
C LYS A 349 12.19 -16.94 8.37
N GLU A 350 12.37 -15.63 8.35
CA GLU A 350 11.98 -14.74 9.45
C GLU A 350 10.47 -14.81 9.76
N ILE A 351 9.62 -14.91 8.73
CA ILE A 351 8.18 -15.12 8.94
C ILE A 351 7.94 -16.34 9.83
N TRP A 352 8.54 -17.48 9.49
CA TRP A 352 8.27 -18.73 10.23
C TRP A 352 8.96 -18.80 11.58
N GLU A 353 10.07 -18.11 11.78
CA GLU A 353 10.70 -17.91 13.09
C GLU A 353 9.76 -17.16 14.06
N ARG A 354 8.95 -16.22 13.52
CA ARG A 354 8.02 -15.40 14.30
C ARG A 354 6.69 -16.07 14.57
N ILE A 355 6.04 -16.60 13.52
CA ILE A 355 4.66 -17.09 13.62
C ILE A 355 4.54 -18.62 13.64
N GLY A 356 5.62 -19.37 13.39
CA GLY A 356 5.61 -20.84 13.38
C GLY A 356 5.12 -21.47 14.70
N ARG A 357 5.34 -20.81 15.82
CA ARG A 357 4.80 -21.23 17.14
C ARG A 357 3.29 -21.28 17.24
N TYR A 358 2.58 -20.70 16.29
CA TYR A 358 1.12 -20.71 16.23
C TYR A 358 0.57 -21.81 15.29
N GLU A 359 1.42 -22.66 14.72
CA GLU A 359 0.97 -23.82 13.95
C GLU A 359 0.20 -24.78 14.89
N ASN A 360 -0.85 -25.39 14.36
CA ASN A 360 -1.59 -26.42 15.06
C ASN A 360 -0.68 -27.65 15.22
N ASP A 361 -0.71 -28.25 16.40
CA ASP A 361 0.01 -29.50 16.64
C ASP A 361 -0.55 -30.61 15.71
N PRO A 362 0.30 -31.33 14.94
CA PRO A 362 -0.15 -32.43 14.08
C PRO A 362 -0.92 -33.51 14.84
N SER A 363 -0.56 -33.77 16.12
CA SER A 363 -1.22 -34.77 16.98
C SER A 363 -2.69 -34.44 17.25
N SER A 364 -3.08 -33.17 17.23
CA SER A 364 -4.48 -32.76 17.46
C SER A 364 -5.44 -33.08 16.30
N LYS A 365 -4.93 -33.45 15.11
CA LYS A 365 -5.74 -33.81 13.95
C LYS A 365 -6.09 -35.31 13.89
N GLU A 366 -5.26 -36.15 14.48
CA GLU A 366 -5.53 -37.59 14.58
C GLU A 366 -6.66 -37.90 15.58
N ASP A 367 -6.68 -37.21 16.72
CA ASP A 367 -7.75 -37.36 17.73
C ASP A 367 -9.14 -36.99 17.22
N GLN A 368 -9.24 -36.01 16.28
CA GLN A 368 -10.54 -35.67 15.70
C GLN A 368 -11.02 -36.64 14.62
N LYS A 369 -10.12 -37.36 13.94
CA LYS A 369 -10.47 -38.41 13.00
C LYS A 369 -10.85 -39.68 13.75
N THR A 370 -10.17 -40.02 14.82
CA THR A 370 -10.43 -41.20 15.65
C THR A 370 -11.77 -41.09 16.37
N ARG A 371 -12.13 -39.90 16.90
CA ARG A 371 -13.43 -39.63 17.55
C ARG A 371 -14.62 -39.66 16.60
N LYS A 372 -14.44 -39.42 15.29
CA LYS A 372 -15.52 -39.58 14.30
C LYS A 372 -15.77 -41.03 13.85
N ASN A 373 -14.79 -41.88 14.05
CA ASN A 373 -14.89 -43.30 13.66
C ASN A 373 -15.33 -44.23 14.82
N THR A 374 -15.51 -43.69 16.05
CA THR A 374 -15.86 -44.50 17.24
C THR A 374 -17.32 -44.34 17.66
N VAL A 375 -18.17 -43.78 16.81
CA VAL A 375 -19.62 -43.75 17.05
C VAL A 375 -20.30 -44.54 15.96
N HIS A 376 -20.20 -45.87 16.06
CA HIS A 376 -21.23 -46.84 15.61
C HIS A 376 -20.84 -48.22 16.09
N PHE A 377 -21.55 -48.69 17.08
CA PHE A 377 -22.13 -50.02 17.25
C PHE A 377 -22.44 -50.23 18.72
N GLY A 378 -23.72 -50.14 19.01
CA GLY A 378 -24.37 -50.49 20.26
C GLY A 378 -25.83 -50.11 20.17
#